data_404525246dbe6f371bbea5a6b86963d7
#
_entry.id   404525246dbe6f371bbea5a6b86963d7
#
_cell.length_a   1.000
_cell.length_b   1.000
_cell.length_c   1.000
_cell.angle_alpha   90.00
_cell.angle_beta   90.00
_cell.angle_gamma   90.00
#
_symmetry.space_group_name_H-M   'P 1'
#
loop_
_entity.id
_entity.type
_entity.pdbx_description
1 polymer ?
#
loop_
_entity_poly.entity_id
_entity_poly.type
_entity_poly.pdbx_seq_one_letter_code
_entity_poly.pdbx_strand_id
1 'polypeptide(L)'
;MRPQGLISARLRAGHPCFIQLNYITSARLSLAQSAAWPADNLRMTSSASFVSPTHRYARVLSIAGSDSGGGAGIQADLKTFSALGCYGMTAITALTAQNTQGVSAIHAVPPEFLKAQLQAVLDDIGADAVKIGMLHSPDTVRVVAWAIDHYQLKNVVLDPVMVATSGDRLIEEATVEVLRQELFPRASVITPNLDEAALLLGRPLADADALDAAAAELLAQGARAVLLKGGHLAGEVLTDVLAEPSQPWLHLRSERIPSRNVHGTGCTLSSAVACQLALGLPLREAVQQARAFIVEAIRTGAHVQTGQGHGPLCHGYAPLPMHRVALG
;
A
#
# COMPACT_ATOMS: atom_id res chain seq x y z
N MET A 1 -41.83 6.87 -34.71
CA MET A 1 -41.02 7.04 -35.92
C MET A 1 -39.52 7.04 -35.52
N ARG A 2 -38.81 6.02 -35.97
CA ARG A 2 -37.32 5.95 -35.89
C ARG A 2 -36.72 6.86 -36.96
N PRO A 3 -35.42 7.22 -36.89
CA PRO A 3 -34.39 6.27 -37.37
C PRO A 3 -33.13 6.12 -36.51
N GLN A 4 -32.58 4.92 -36.67
CA GLN A 4 -31.25 4.47 -36.28
C GLN A 4 -30.18 5.09 -37.18
N GLY A 5 -29.01 5.39 -36.63
CA GLY A 5 -27.79 5.70 -37.36
C GLY A 5 -26.64 4.88 -36.80
N LEU A 6 -26.34 3.75 -37.43
CA LEU A 6 -25.14 2.94 -37.24
C LEU A 6 -23.94 3.67 -37.89
N ILE A 7 -22.87 3.88 -37.12
CA ILE A 7 -21.58 4.29 -37.68
C ILE A 7 -20.63 3.09 -37.53
N SER A 8 -20.31 2.48 -38.69
CA SER A 8 -19.27 1.47 -38.79
C SER A 8 -17.93 2.17 -39.02
N ALA A 9 -16.98 2.01 -38.11
CA ALA A 9 -15.59 2.45 -38.31
C ALA A 9 -14.76 1.29 -38.86
N ARG A 10 -14.26 1.43 -40.09
CA ARG A 10 -13.24 0.54 -40.67
C ARG A 10 -11.85 1.01 -40.21
N LEU A 11 -11.14 0.17 -39.48
CA LEU A 11 -9.72 0.36 -39.20
C LEU A 11 -8.88 0.07 -40.42
N ARG A 12 -8.10 1.06 -40.89
CA ARG A 12 -6.97 0.84 -41.81
C ARG A 12 -5.68 0.88 -40.99
N ALA A 13 -4.83 -0.11 -41.23
CA ALA A 13 -3.52 -0.23 -40.60
C ALA A 13 -2.54 0.82 -41.10
N GLY A 14 -1.76 1.41 -40.21
CA GLY A 14 -0.52 2.11 -40.49
C GLY A 14 -0.57 3.63 -40.53
N HIS A 15 -0.67 4.26 -39.33
CA HIS A 15 -0.11 5.60 -39.04
C HIS A 15 -0.28 5.89 -37.51
N PRO A 16 0.61 6.67 -36.86
CA PRO A 16 0.51 6.99 -35.44
C PRO A 16 -0.73 7.84 -35.18
N CYS A 17 -1.52 7.41 -34.21
CA CYS A 17 -2.80 8.00 -33.84
C CYS A 17 -2.59 9.30 -33.05
N PHE A 18 -2.73 10.46 -33.71
CA PHE A 18 -2.99 11.71 -33.02
C PHE A 18 -4.49 11.83 -32.77
N ILE A 19 -4.92 11.77 -31.52
CA ILE A 19 -6.32 12.04 -31.17
C ILE A 19 -6.51 13.55 -31.09
N GLN A 20 -7.18 14.11 -32.11
CA GLN A 20 -7.62 15.50 -32.11
C GLN A 20 -9.05 15.54 -31.54
N LEU A 21 -9.21 16.05 -30.32
CA LEU A 21 -10.51 16.29 -29.71
C LEU A 21 -11.13 17.57 -30.27
N ASN A 22 -12.10 17.45 -31.16
CA ASN A 22 -12.95 18.56 -31.56
C ASN A 22 -14.13 18.68 -30.60
N TYR A 23 -14.15 19.74 -29.79
CA TYR A 23 -15.32 20.13 -29.02
C TYR A 23 -16.30 20.90 -29.91
N ILE A 24 -17.53 20.38 -30.02
CA ILE A 24 -18.65 21.08 -30.64
C ILE A 24 -19.18 22.09 -29.63
N THR A 25 -19.08 23.37 -29.96
CA THR A 25 -19.64 24.47 -29.19
C THR A 25 -21.08 24.77 -29.62
N SER A 26 -22.03 24.63 -28.73
CA SER A 26 -23.24 25.44 -28.78
C SER A 26 -23.91 25.51 -27.40
N ALA A 27 -23.54 26.51 -26.61
CA ALA A 27 -24.40 27.11 -25.58
C ALA A 27 -23.90 28.52 -25.31
N ARG A 28 -24.64 29.53 -25.72
CA ARG A 28 -24.42 30.92 -25.31
C ARG A 28 -24.75 31.04 -23.82
N LEU A 29 -23.74 31.26 -23.01
CA LEU A 29 -23.89 31.80 -21.66
C LEU A 29 -23.02 33.05 -21.57
N SER A 30 -23.72 34.21 -21.44
CA SER A 30 -23.09 35.47 -21.10
C SER A 30 -22.58 35.43 -19.67
N LEU A 31 -21.29 35.41 -19.47
CA LEU A 31 -20.62 35.72 -18.19
C LEU A 31 -19.51 36.68 -18.45
N ALA A 32 -19.72 37.88 -17.94
CA ALA A 32 -18.68 38.91 -17.87
C ALA A 32 -17.60 38.51 -16.88
N GLN A 33 -16.36 38.93 -17.21
CA GLN A 33 -15.14 38.86 -16.41
C GLN A 33 -14.42 37.49 -16.40
N SER A 34 -13.78 37.18 -17.51
CA SER A 34 -12.64 36.25 -17.55
C SER A 34 -11.37 37.05 -17.26
N ALA A 35 -10.73 36.78 -16.12
CA ALA A 35 -9.33 37.12 -16.00
C ALA A 35 -8.56 36.31 -17.06
N ALA A 36 -8.12 37.00 -18.12
CA ALA A 36 -7.30 36.38 -19.14
C ALA A 36 -5.98 35.93 -18.50
N TRP A 37 -5.69 34.66 -18.55
CA TRP A 37 -4.33 34.18 -18.29
C TRP A 37 -3.40 34.81 -19.34
N PRO A 38 -2.29 35.45 -18.92
CA PRO A 38 -1.37 36.04 -19.89
C PRO A 38 -0.80 34.93 -20.76
N ALA A 39 -1.06 35.03 -22.07
CA ALA A 39 -0.60 34.06 -23.08
C ALA A 39 0.94 34.10 -23.30
N ASP A 40 1.63 34.99 -22.60
CA ASP A 40 3.06 35.23 -22.82
C ASP A 40 4.00 34.23 -22.14
N ASN A 41 3.49 33.31 -21.32
CA ASN A 41 4.34 32.33 -20.61
C ASN A 41 4.49 30.97 -21.33
N LEU A 42 4.00 30.82 -22.56
CA LEU A 42 4.13 29.54 -23.32
C LEU A 42 5.13 29.65 -24.49
N ARG A 43 6.04 30.62 -24.50
CA ARG A 43 7.24 30.49 -25.33
C ARG A 43 8.21 29.54 -24.65
N MET A 44 8.05 28.25 -24.89
CA MET A 44 9.13 27.29 -24.70
C MET A 44 10.26 27.69 -25.64
N THR A 45 11.23 28.43 -25.12
CA THR A 45 12.50 28.66 -25.82
C THR A 45 13.18 27.32 -26.00
N SER A 46 13.38 26.90 -27.24
CA SER A 46 13.91 25.61 -27.66
C SER A 46 15.42 25.46 -27.44
N SER A 47 15.91 25.81 -26.25
CA SER A 47 17.30 25.56 -25.84
C SER A 47 17.46 25.41 -24.33
N ALA A 48 16.47 24.79 -23.68
CA ALA A 48 16.72 24.29 -22.33
C ALA A 48 17.68 23.11 -22.46
N SER A 49 18.95 23.32 -22.17
CA SER A 49 19.89 22.23 -21.97
C SER A 49 19.31 21.37 -20.84
N PHE A 50 18.96 20.10 -21.14
CA PHE A 50 18.53 19.15 -20.13
C PHE A 50 19.66 19.01 -19.10
N VAL A 51 19.39 19.43 -17.86
CA VAL A 51 20.30 19.20 -16.76
C VAL A 51 20.28 17.70 -16.50
N SER A 52 21.43 17.04 -16.57
CA SER A 52 21.53 15.62 -16.22
C SER A 52 21.02 15.41 -14.78
N PRO A 53 20.17 14.40 -14.55
CA PRO A 53 19.67 14.14 -13.21
C PRO A 53 20.83 13.74 -12.29
N THR A 54 20.86 14.33 -11.10
CA THR A 54 21.87 14.04 -10.07
C THR A 54 21.29 13.26 -8.89
N HIS A 55 19.97 13.17 -8.83
CA HIS A 55 19.25 12.54 -7.74
C HIS A 55 18.06 11.75 -8.28
N ARG A 56 17.65 10.76 -7.53
CA ARG A 56 16.36 10.07 -7.64
C ARG A 56 15.59 10.19 -6.32
N TYR A 57 14.33 9.85 -6.31
CA TYR A 57 13.55 9.73 -5.08
C TYR A 57 13.78 8.37 -4.39
N ALA A 58 13.58 8.31 -3.06
CA ALA A 58 13.42 7.03 -2.36
C ALA A 58 12.15 6.34 -2.86
N ARG A 59 12.26 5.09 -3.32
CA ARG A 59 11.21 4.37 -4.08
C ARG A 59 10.65 3.24 -3.27
N VAL A 60 9.33 3.20 -3.12
CA VAL A 60 8.62 2.12 -2.42
C VAL A 60 7.57 1.53 -3.33
N LEU A 61 7.59 0.21 -3.51
CA LEU A 61 6.62 -0.54 -4.29
C LEU A 61 5.59 -1.19 -3.36
N SER A 62 4.31 -0.91 -3.56
CA SER A 62 3.21 -1.66 -2.96
C SER A 62 2.75 -2.77 -3.90
N ILE A 63 2.72 -4.01 -3.42
CA ILE A 63 2.13 -5.18 -4.10
C ILE A 63 0.92 -5.58 -3.27
N ALA A 64 -0.27 -5.11 -3.65
CA ALA A 64 -1.47 -5.28 -2.83
C ALA A 64 -2.76 -5.11 -3.64
N GLY A 65 -3.89 -5.39 -3.00
CA GLY A 65 -5.22 -5.10 -3.54
C GLY A 65 -5.54 -3.61 -3.51
N SER A 66 -6.47 -3.22 -4.38
CA SER A 66 -7.00 -1.85 -4.47
C SER A 66 -8.30 -1.73 -3.69
N ASP A 67 -8.38 -0.81 -2.73
CA ASP A 67 -9.60 -0.42 -2.01
C ASP A 67 -10.24 0.80 -2.69
N SER A 68 -11.39 0.60 -3.35
CA SER A 68 -12.12 1.69 -4.02
C SER A 68 -12.60 2.79 -3.06
N GLY A 69 -12.81 2.46 -1.78
CA GLY A 69 -13.12 3.42 -0.71
C GLY A 69 -11.94 4.27 -0.28
N GLY A 70 -10.74 3.86 -0.64
CA GLY A 70 -9.50 4.63 -0.47
C GLY A 70 -8.92 4.63 0.94
N GLY A 71 -9.45 3.82 1.87
CA GLY A 71 -8.98 3.78 3.28
C GLY A 71 -7.88 2.76 3.54
N ALA A 72 -7.79 1.72 2.72
CA ALA A 72 -6.82 0.62 2.86
C ALA A 72 -6.15 0.30 1.51
N GLY A 73 -5.51 -0.86 1.40
CA GLY A 73 -4.88 -1.34 0.18
C GLY A 73 -3.85 -0.37 -0.39
N ILE A 74 -3.64 -0.44 -1.71
CA ILE A 74 -2.68 0.44 -2.40
C ILE A 74 -2.97 1.93 -2.19
N GLN A 75 -4.22 2.32 -1.93
CA GLN A 75 -4.59 3.72 -1.70
C GLN A 75 -4.05 4.23 -0.37
N ALA A 76 -4.15 3.45 0.70
CA ALA A 76 -3.52 3.78 1.97
C ALA A 76 -1.99 3.77 1.85
N ASP A 77 -1.44 2.80 1.10
CA ASP A 77 -0.01 2.67 0.88
C ASP A 77 0.54 3.91 0.17
N LEU A 78 -0.04 4.31 -0.97
CA LEU A 78 0.39 5.50 -1.72
C LEU A 78 0.25 6.80 -0.92
N LYS A 79 -0.84 6.95 -0.14
CA LYS A 79 -1.02 8.11 0.75
C LYS A 79 0.09 8.15 1.81
N THR A 80 0.43 6.99 2.39
CA THR A 80 1.50 6.86 3.38
C THR A 80 2.86 7.17 2.76
N PHE A 81 3.18 6.60 1.60
CA PHE A 81 4.42 6.87 0.88
C PHE A 81 4.59 8.36 0.58
N SER A 82 3.54 8.99 0.05
CA SER A 82 3.55 10.42 -0.25
C SER A 82 3.68 11.27 1.00
N ALA A 83 2.98 10.93 2.09
CA ALA A 83 3.06 11.67 3.35
C ALA A 83 4.45 11.59 3.99
N LEU A 84 5.16 10.47 3.81
CA LEU A 84 6.51 10.25 4.30
C LEU A 84 7.61 10.63 3.30
N GLY A 85 7.25 11.30 2.19
CA GLY A 85 8.21 11.80 1.21
C GLY A 85 8.88 10.75 0.35
N CYS A 86 8.26 9.59 0.13
CA CYS A 86 8.72 8.54 -0.76
C CYS A 86 7.95 8.53 -2.08
N TYR A 87 8.60 8.15 -3.17
CA TYR A 87 7.96 7.89 -4.45
C TYR A 87 7.29 6.52 -4.41
N GLY A 88 5.96 6.51 -4.45
CA GLY A 88 5.15 5.31 -4.38
C GLY A 88 4.80 4.74 -5.74
N MET A 89 4.98 3.42 -5.90
CA MET A 89 4.59 2.64 -7.06
C MET A 89 3.69 1.49 -6.63
N THR A 90 2.93 0.92 -7.57
CA THR A 90 2.00 -0.18 -7.25
C THR A 90 2.05 -1.29 -8.28
N ALA A 91 1.87 -2.53 -7.81
CA ALA A 91 1.47 -3.69 -8.60
C ALA A 91 0.21 -4.27 -7.97
N ILE A 92 -0.90 -4.22 -8.68
CA ILE A 92 -2.24 -4.51 -8.14
C ILE A 92 -2.50 -6.02 -8.23
N THR A 93 -2.87 -6.63 -7.10
CA THR A 93 -3.18 -8.06 -7.00
C THR A 93 -4.66 -8.39 -7.15
N ALA A 94 -5.53 -7.45 -6.78
CA ALA A 94 -6.97 -7.54 -6.97
C ALA A 94 -7.60 -6.15 -6.89
N LEU A 95 -8.76 -5.98 -7.52
CA LEU A 95 -9.64 -4.83 -7.35
C LEU A 95 -10.77 -5.22 -6.39
N THR A 96 -11.15 -4.33 -5.49
CA THR A 96 -12.33 -4.52 -4.65
C THR A 96 -13.38 -3.46 -4.94
N ALA A 97 -14.66 -3.86 -4.89
CA ALA A 97 -15.77 -2.95 -4.72
C ALA A 97 -16.00 -2.79 -3.21
N GLN A 98 -15.39 -1.79 -2.63
CA GLN A 98 -15.28 -1.62 -1.18
C GLN A 98 -15.58 -0.18 -0.78
N ASN A 99 -16.16 -0.03 0.41
CA ASN A 99 -16.39 1.26 1.06
C ASN A 99 -16.17 1.11 2.58
N THR A 100 -16.59 2.12 3.36
CA THR A 100 -16.41 2.11 4.83
C THR A 100 -17.27 1.05 5.55
N GLN A 101 -18.24 0.43 4.88
CA GLN A 101 -19.16 -0.57 5.46
C GLN A 101 -18.72 -2.01 5.19
N GLY A 102 -17.95 -2.26 4.10
CA GLY A 102 -17.48 -3.61 3.76
C GLY A 102 -17.06 -3.77 2.31
N VAL A 103 -16.79 -5.02 1.94
CA VAL A 103 -16.39 -5.46 0.61
C VAL A 103 -17.57 -6.17 -0.05
N SER A 104 -18.06 -5.64 -1.17
CA SER A 104 -19.20 -6.22 -1.91
C SER A 104 -18.76 -7.11 -3.08
N ALA A 105 -17.55 -6.92 -3.62
CA ALA A 105 -17.00 -7.76 -4.69
C ALA A 105 -15.47 -7.68 -4.72
N ILE A 106 -14.85 -8.75 -5.21
CA ILE A 106 -13.40 -8.86 -5.44
C ILE A 106 -13.20 -9.34 -6.88
N HIS A 107 -12.33 -8.66 -7.62
CA HIS A 107 -11.87 -9.07 -8.94
C HIS A 107 -10.36 -9.30 -8.90
N ALA A 108 -9.96 -10.58 -8.91
CA ALA A 108 -8.55 -10.95 -8.89
C ALA A 108 -7.86 -10.52 -10.19
N VAL A 109 -6.66 -9.98 -10.07
CA VAL A 109 -5.79 -9.74 -11.22
C VAL A 109 -5.10 -11.07 -11.58
N PRO A 110 -5.11 -11.48 -12.85
CA PRO A 110 -4.43 -12.69 -13.29
C PRO A 110 -2.93 -12.67 -12.93
N PRO A 111 -2.35 -13.79 -12.45
CA PRO A 111 -0.95 -13.85 -12.03
C PRO A 111 0.05 -13.40 -13.09
N GLU A 112 -0.21 -13.73 -14.37
CA GLU A 112 0.60 -13.29 -15.49
C GLU A 112 0.56 -11.77 -15.70
N PHE A 113 -0.58 -11.12 -15.42
CA PHE A 113 -0.67 -9.66 -15.50
C PHE A 113 -0.01 -8.98 -14.29
N LEU A 114 -0.10 -9.58 -13.09
CA LEU A 114 0.68 -9.12 -11.95
C LEU A 114 2.17 -9.18 -12.25
N LYS A 115 2.65 -10.28 -12.86
CA LYS A 115 4.04 -10.43 -13.29
C LYS A 115 4.44 -9.32 -14.27
N ALA A 116 3.60 -9.01 -15.25
CA ALA A 116 3.85 -7.93 -16.21
C ALA A 116 3.94 -6.55 -15.54
N GLN A 117 3.08 -6.26 -14.54
CA GLN A 117 3.18 -5.02 -13.75
C GLN A 117 4.51 -4.93 -13.00
N LEU A 118 4.92 -6.03 -12.34
CA LEU A 118 6.18 -6.09 -11.61
C LEU A 118 7.38 -5.87 -12.53
N GLN A 119 7.40 -6.53 -13.70
CA GLN A 119 8.44 -6.34 -14.70
C GLN A 119 8.50 -4.89 -15.20
N ALA A 120 7.36 -4.30 -15.58
CA ALA A 120 7.30 -2.93 -16.06
C ALA A 120 7.86 -1.91 -15.06
N VAL A 121 7.61 -2.10 -13.75
CA VAL A 121 8.11 -1.19 -12.72
C VAL A 121 9.57 -1.48 -12.37
N LEU A 122 9.93 -2.75 -12.20
CA LEU A 122 11.24 -3.14 -11.67
C LEU A 122 12.36 -3.11 -12.73
N ASP A 123 12.03 -3.34 -14.02
CA ASP A 123 13.01 -3.25 -15.12
C ASP A 123 13.46 -1.80 -15.39
N ASP A 124 12.59 -0.82 -15.12
CA ASP A 124 12.86 0.60 -15.41
C ASP A 124 13.17 1.40 -14.14
N ILE A 125 12.27 1.36 -13.17
CA ILE A 125 12.35 2.24 -12.00
C ILE A 125 13.11 1.58 -10.85
N GLY A 126 12.83 0.30 -10.57
CA GLY A 126 13.32 -0.43 -9.41
C GLY A 126 12.63 0.00 -8.10
N ALA A 127 13.03 -0.60 -6.96
CA ALA A 127 12.49 -0.29 -5.64
C ALA A 127 13.59 -0.35 -4.56
N ASP A 128 13.52 0.55 -3.58
CA ASP A 128 14.40 0.57 -2.41
C ASP A 128 13.80 -0.19 -1.23
N ALA A 129 12.46 -0.30 -1.19
CA ALA A 129 11.71 -1.17 -0.31
C ALA A 129 10.42 -1.64 -0.99
N VAL A 130 9.87 -2.74 -0.50
CA VAL A 130 8.61 -3.33 -0.99
C VAL A 130 7.67 -3.56 0.19
N LYS A 131 6.44 -3.12 0.07
CA LYS A 131 5.35 -3.51 0.97
C LYS A 131 4.45 -4.49 0.24
N ILE A 132 4.22 -5.65 0.83
CA ILE A 132 3.30 -6.66 0.34
C ILE A 132 2.07 -6.65 1.24
N GLY A 133 0.88 -6.53 0.64
CA GLY A 133 -0.39 -6.62 1.35
C GLY A 133 -1.19 -7.85 0.94
N MET A 134 -2.48 -7.67 0.62
CA MET A 134 -3.37 -8.77 0.23
C MET A 134 -2.89 -9.48 -1.03
N LEU A 135 -2.67 -10.80 -0.92
CA LEU A 135 -2.39 -11.72 -2.03
C LEU A 135 -3.50 -12.77 -2.10
N HIS A 136 -4.36 -12.66 -3.10
CA HIS A 136 -5.62 -13.40 -3.16
C HIS A 136 -5.44 -14.92 -3.30
N SER A 137 -4.46 -15.38 -4.07
CA SER A 137 -4.29 -16.80 -4.43
C SER A 137 -2.85 -17.29 -4.27
N PRO A 138 -2.63 -18.62 -4.19
CA PRO A 138 -1.29 -19.22 -4.17
C PRO A 138 -0.41 -18.80 -5.34
N ASP A 139 -0.98 -18.69 -6.55
CA ASP A 139 -0.21 -18.31 -7.74
C ASP A 139 0.27 -16.85 -7.68
N THR A 140 -0.56 -15.96 -7.14
CA THR A 140 -0.16 -14.58 -6.84
C THR A 140 1.04 -14.54 -5.88
N VAL A 141 1.03 -15.37 -4.82
CA VAL A 141 2.16 -15.49 -3.88
C VAL A 141 3.43 -15.93 -4.58
N ARG A 142 3.35 -16.95 -5.45
CA ARG A 142 4.52 -17.47 -6.19
C ARG A 142 5.09 -16.42 -7.17
N VAL A 143 4.24 -15.63 -7.81
CA VAL A 143 4.70 -14.52 -8.66
C VAL A 143 5.47 -13.47 -7.85
N VAL A 144 4.99 -13.14 -6.65
CA VAL A 144 5.67 -12.19 -5.75
C VAL A 144 7.01 -12.77 -5.27
N ALA A 145 7.04 -14.04 -4.86
CA ALA A 145 8.28 -14.74 -4.46
C ALA A 145 9.31 -14.74 -5.60
N TRP A 146 8.85 -15.06 -6.83
CA TRP A 146 9.69 -14.97 -8.02
C TRP A 146 10.28 -13.56 -8.21
N ALA A 147 9.47 -12.51 -8.05
CA ALA A 147 9.94 -11.15 -8.23
C ALA A 147 10.99 -10.76 -7.17
N ILE A 148 10.79 -11.15 -5.90
CA ILE A 148 11.76 -10.91 -4.83
C ILE A 148 13.10 -11.54 -5.18
N ASP A 149 13.11 -12.80 -5.61
CA ASP A 149 14.34 -13.53 -5.92
C ASP A 149 14.99 -13.03 -7.22
N HIS A 150 14.20 -12.80 -8.28
CA HIS A 150 14.68 -12.37 -9.60
C HIS A 150 15.33 -10.99 -9.56
N TYR A 151 14.70 -10.03 -8.88
CA TYR A 151 15.18 -8.66 -8.75
C TYR A 151 16.03 -8.43 -7.49
N GLN A 152 16.25 -9.48 -6.68
CA GLN A 152 16.97 -9.39 -5.41
C GLN A 152 16.46 -8.26 -4.52
N LEU A 153 15.11 -8.14 -4.42
CA LEU A 153 14.46 -7.08 -3.68
C LEU A 153 14.85 -7.12 -2.21
N LYS A 154 15.19 -5.96 -1.68
CA LYS A 154 15.56 -5.77 -0.28
C LYS A 154 14.42 -5.05 0.47
N ASN A 155 14.51 -5.02 1.80
CA ASN A 155 13.57 -4.28 2.64
C ASN A 155 12.10 -4.66 2.34
N VAL A 156 11.83 -5.96 2.33
CA VAL A 156 10.49 -6.50 2.06
C VAL A 156 9.68 -6.54 3.35
N VAL A 157 8.59 -5.78 3.41
CA VAL A 157 7.62 -5.77 4.53
C VAL A 157 6.37 -6.52 4.09
N LEU A 158 6.11 -7.64 4.74
CA LEU A 158 4.94 -8.47 4.47
C LEU A 158 3.85 -8.21 5.52
N ASP A 159 2.76 -7.57 5.10
CA ASP A 159 1.52 -7.47 5.87
C ASP A 159 0.58 -8.58 5.42
N PRO A 160 0.43 -9.67 6.18
CA PRO A 160 -0.29 -10.86 5.74
C PRO A 160 -1.81 -10.66 5.85
N VAL A 161 -2.35 -9.72 5.06
CA VAL A 161 -3.77 -9.35 5.08
C VAL A 161 -4.61 -10.52 4.59
N MET A 162 -5.41 -11.11 5.50
CA MET A 162 -6.27 -12.27 5.23
C MET A 162 -7.75 -11.92 5.33
N VAL A 163 -8.10 -10.93 6.15
CA VAL A 163 -9.46 -10.51 6.45
C VAL A 163 -9.54 -8.99 6.40
N ALA A 164 -10.61 -8.46 5.82
CA ALA A 164 -10.89 -7.02 5.83
C ALA A 164 -11.30 -6.57 7.23
N THR A 165 -11.22 -5.26 7.51
CA THR A 165 -11.71 -4.66 8.77
C THR A 165 -13.20 -4.94 9.02
N SER A 166 -13.97 -5.19 7.97
CA SER A 166 -15.39 -5.59 8.02
C SER A 166 -15.61 -7.06 8.39
N GLY A 167 -14.55 -7.90 8.45
CA GLY A 167 -14.63 -9.34 8.68
C GLY A 167 -14.70 -10.20 7.41
N ASP A 168 -14.72 -9.58 6.22
CA ASP A 168 -14.77 -10.29 4.96
C ASP A 168 -13.44 -10.99 4.67
N ARG A 169 -13.47 -12.28 4.29
CA ARG A 169 -12.29 -13.05 3.91
C ARG A 169 -11.78 -12.58 2.54
N LEU A 170 -10.50 -12.24 2.46
CA LEU A 170 -9.88 -11.66 1.26
C LEU A 170 -8.99 -12.64 0.49
N ILE A 171 -8.62 -13.78 1.10
CA ILE A 171 -7.71 -14.76 0.50
C ILE A 171 -8.32 -16.18 0.51
N GLU A 172 -7.86 -17.02 -0.39
CA GLU A 172 -8.16 -18.46 -0.40
C GLU A 172 -7.45 -19.17 0.75
N GLU A 173 -8.02 -20.24 1.29
CA GLU A 173 -7.45 -20.98 2.42
C GLU A 173 -6.07 -21.56 2.11
N ALA A 174 -5.92 -22.13 0.91
CA ALA A 174 -4.65 -22.68 0.45
C ALA A 174 -3.53 -21.64 0.36
N THR A 175 -3.87 -20.34 0.30
CA THR A 175 -2.89 -19.26 0.19
C THR A 175 -2.08 -19.07 1.47
N VAL A 176 -2.66 -19.35 2.64
CA VAL A 176 -2.00 -19.16 3.95
C VAL A 176 -0.70 -19.97 4.05
N GLU A 177 -0.76 -21.25 3.69
CA GLU A 177 0.41 -22.14 3.74
C GLU A 177 1.47 -21.73 2.72
N VAL A 178 1.07 -21.41 1.48
CA VAL A 178 2.00 -20.98 0.43
C VAL A 178 2.65 -19.64 0.79
N LEU A 179 1.90 -18.70 1.38
CA LEU A 179 2.42 -17.44 1.86
C LEU A 179 3.50 -17.66 2.93
N ARG A 180 3.27 -18.55 3.89
CA ARG A 180 4.22 -18.89 4.93
C ARG A 180 5.51 -19.51 4.35
N GLN A 181 5.37 -20.49 3.48
CA GLN A 181 6.51 -21.21 2.88
C GLN A 181 7.33 -20.31 1.96
N GLU A 182 6.67 -19.49 1.14
CA GLU A 182 7.35 -18.72 0.10
C GLU A 182 7.81 -17.34 0.56
N LEU A 183 7.02 -16.63 1.39
CA LEU A 183 7.32 -15.24 1.68
C LEU A 183 7.96 -14.98 3.05
N PHE A 184 7.73 -15.83 4.07
CA PHE A 184 8.36 -15.63 5.37
C PHE A 184 9.90 -15.58 5.29
N PRO A 185 10.58 -16.52 4.62
CA PRO A 185 12.04 -16.48 4.53
C PRO A 185 12.57 -15.35 3.66
N ARG A 186 11.72 -14.72 2.83
CA ARG A 186 12.07 -13.62 1.93
C ARG A 186 11.78 -12.24 2.51
N ALA A 187 10.83 -12.15 3.44
CA ALA A 187 10.47 -10.88 4.07
C ALA A 187 11.51 -10.45 5.10
N SER A 188 11.84 -9.15 5.13
CA SER A 188 12.68 -8.57 6.20
C SER A 188 11.91 -8.52 7.52
N VAL A 189 10.60 -8.32 7.46
CA VAL A 189 9.68 -8.35 8.61
C VAL A 189 8.28 -8.72 8.13
N ILE A 190 7.58 -9.52 8.93
CA ILE A 190 6.14 -9.74 8.79
C ILE A 190 5.38 -8.95 9.84
N THR A 191 4.19 -8.43 9.50
CA THR A 191 3.44 -7.53 10.39
C THR A 191 2.01 -8.02 10.68
N PRO A 192 1.81 -9.26 11.17
CA PRO A 192 0.47 -9.76 11.45
C PRO A 192 -0.18 -9.03 12.64
N ASN A 193 -1.51 -8.90 12.61
CA ASN A 193 -2.29 -8.67 13.82
C ASN A 193 -2.59 -10.01 14.52
N LEU A 194 -3.29 -9.98 15.65
CA LEU A 194 -3.59 -11.19 16.43
C LEU A 194 -4.46 -12.19 15.66
N ASP A 195 -5.44 -11.73 14.91
CA ASP A 195 -6.34 -12.60 14.15
C ASP A 195 -5.58 -13.26 12.99
N GLU A 196 -4.72 -12.50 12.31
CA GLU A 196 -3.83 -13.01 11.27
C GLU A 196 -2.81 -13.99 11.83
N ALA A 197 -2.22 -13.70 12.99
CA ALA A 197 -1.30 -14.61 13.68
C ALA A 197 -2.01 -15.90 14.11
N ALA A 198 -3.24 -15.82 14.62
CA ALA A 198 -4.04 -16.99 14.96
C ALA A 198 -4.30 -17.89 13.74
N LEU A 199 -4.60 -17.31 12.57
CA LEU A 199 -4.75 -18.05 11.32
C LEU A 199 -3.44 -18.69 10.87
N LEU A 200 -2.32 -17.97 10.95
CA LEU A 200 -0.99 -18.45 10.58
C LEU A 200 -0.52 -19.61 11.48
N LEU A 201 -0.86 -19.55 12.76
CA LEU A 201 -0.49 -20.55 13.77
C LEU A 201 -1.51 -21.71 13.88
N GLY A 202 -2.68 -21.57 13.23
CA GLY A 202 -3.75 -22.57 13.31
C GLY A 202 -4.40 -22.73 14.70
N ARG A 203 -4.30 -21.71 15.57
CA ARG A 203 -4.85 -21.70 16.92
C ARG A 203 -5.27 -20.31 17.37
N PRO A 204 -6.29 -20.17 18.23
CA PRO A 204 -6.68 -18.87 18.76
C PRO A 204 -5.60 -18.27 19.67
N LEU A 205 -5.51 -16.94 19.69
CA LEU A 205 -4.67 -16.14 20.56
C LEU A 205 -5.58 -15.26 21.43
N ALA A 206 -5.65 -15.53 22.73
CA ALA A 206 -6.72 -15.01 23.57
C ALA A 206 -6.37 -13.72 24.36
N ASP A 207 -5.08 -13.47 24.61
CA ASP A 207 -4.65 -12.43 25.55
C ASP A 207 -3.29 -11.80 25.18
N ALA A 208 -2.89 -10.79 25.95
CA ALA A 208 -1.62 -10.08 25.78
C ALA A 208 -0.40 -10.97 26.12
N ASP A 209 -0.55 -11.95 27.00
CA ASP A 209 0.53 -12.86 27.39
C ASP A 209 0.89 -13.83 26.24
N ALA A 210 -0.06 -14.04 25.32
CA ALA A 210 0.17 -14.85 24.12
C ALA A 210 1.03 -14.15 23.05
N LEU A 211 1.25 -12.82 23.11
CA LEU A 211 1.98 -12.08 22.08
C LEU A 211 3.40 -12.58 21.89
N ASP A 212 4.16 -12.72 22.98
CA ASP A 212 5.55 -13.15 22.91
C ASP A 212 5.66 -14.60 22.42
N ALA A 213 4.81 -15.49 22.91
CA ALA A 213 4.78 -16.88 22.47
C ALA A 213 4.42 -16.99 20.97
N ALA A 214 3.43 -16.24 20.53
CA ALA A 214 3.02 -16.23 19.13
C ALA A 214 4.13 -15.65 18.20
N ALA A 215 4.80 -14.59 18.63
CA ALA A 215 5.92 -14.04 17.88
C ALA A 215 7.09 -15.04 17.77
N ALA A 216 7.38 -15.77 18.87
CA ALA A 216 8.39 -16.85 18.86
C ALA A 216 8.05 -17.97 17.87
N GLU A 217 6.79 -18.42 17.87
CA GLU A 217 6.32 -19.46 16.95
C GLU A 217 6.40 -19.01 15.49
N LEU A 218 6.05 -17.76 15.17
CA LEU A 218 6.16 -17.21 13.82
C LEU A 218 7.62 -17.10 13.37
N LEU A 219 8.56 -16.72 14.26
CA LEU A 219 9.99 -16.78 13.98
C LEU A 219 10.44 -18.23 13.70
N ALA A 220 9.99 -19.20 14.50
CA ALA A 220 10.29 -20.61 14.30
C ALA A 220 9.73 -21.17 12.97
N GLN A 221 8.67 -20.56 12.44
CA GLN A 221 8.11 -20.89 11.12
C GLN A 221 8.86 -20.23 9.94
N GLY A 222 9.97 -19.56 10.19
CA GLY A 222 10.88 -19.04 9.16
C GLY A 222 10.82 -17.54 8.92
N ALA A 223 10.05 -16.78 9.67
CA ALA A 223 10.08 -15.31 9.60
C ALA A 223 11.42 -14.79 10.12
N ARG A 224 11.98 -13.76 9.45
CA ARG A 224 13.27 -13.13 9.88
C ARG A 224 13.07 -12.15 11.02
N ALA A 225 11.95 -11.46 11.04
CA ALA A 225 11.48 -10.61 12.13
C ALA A 225 9.96 -10.58 12.13
N VAL A 226 9.35 -10.37 13.28
CA VAL A 226 7.89 -10.32 13.46
C VAL A 226 7.53 -9.04 14.21
N LEU A 227 6.71 -8.20 13.60
CA LEU A 227 6.01 -7.11 14.28
C LEU A 227 4.57 -7.57 14.53
N LEU A 228 4.33 -8.19 15.68
CA LEU A 228 2.99 -8.65 16.08
C LEU A 228 2.19 -7.49 16.68
N LYS A 229 1.07 -7.15 16.02
CA LYS A 229 0.22 -6.01 16.37
C LYS A 229 -0.83 -6.42 17.40
N GLY A 230 -0.81 -5.81 18.59
CA GLY A 230 -1.75 -6.09 19.68
C GLY A 230 -3.02 -5.21 19.69
N GLY A 231 -3.29 -4.49 18.60
CA GLY A 231 -4.39 -3.51 18.53
C GLY A 231 -5.80 -4.03 18.78
N HIS A 232 -6.04 -5.33 18.62
CA HIS A 232 -7.34 -5.98 18.83
C HIS A 232 -7.59 -6.45 20.26
N LEU A 233 -6.57 -6.41 21.14
CA LEU A 233 -6.74 -6.75 22.55
C LEU A 233 -7.62 -5.74 23.26
N ALA A 234 -8.37 -6.20 24.26
CA ALA A 234 -9.14 -5.33 25.13
C ALA A 234 -8.21 -4.50 26.05
N GLY A 235 -8.68 -3.33 26.48
CA GLY A 235 -7.95 -2.47 27.41
C GLY A 235 -7.56 -1.11 26.82
N GLU A 236 -7.05 -0.24 27.71
CA GLU A 236 -6.67 1.14 27.37
C GLU A 236 -5.26 1.25 26.76
N VAL A 237 -4.40 0.24 27.00
CA VAL A 237 -3.03 0.20 26.51
C VAL A 237 -2.89 -0.84 25.40
N LEU A 238 -2.44 -0.42 24.24
CA LEU A 238 -2.08 -1.27 23.12
C LEU A 238 -0.60 -1.61 23.20
N THR A 239 -0.27 -2.89 22.99
CA THR A 239 1.12 -3.35 22.95
C THR A 239 1.38 -4.08 21.64
N ASP A 240 2.36 -3.60 20.87
CA ASP A 240 2.91 -4.32 19.74
C ASP A 240 4.28 -4.88 20.13
N VAL A 241 4.65 -6.04 19.58
CA VAL A 241 5.92 -6.72 19.86
C VAL A 241 6.73 -6.84 18.58
N LEU A 242 7.92 -6.23 18.56
CA LEU A 242 8.91 -6.52 17.53
C LEU A 242 9.88 -7.58 18.05
N ALA A 243 9.80 -8.77 17.48
CA ALA A 243 10.66 -9.90 17.75
C ALA A 243 11.68 -10.09 16.61
N GLU A 244 12.96 -10.11 16.98
CA GLU A 244 14.10 -10.39 16.10
C GLU A 244 14.97 -11.48 16.71
N PRO A 245 15.53 -12.41 15.91
CA PRO A 245 16.46 -13.39 16.42
C PRO A 245 17.68 -12.73 17.08
N SER A 246 18.14 -13.26 18.19
CA SER A 246 19.36 -12.85 18.88
C SER A 246 19.39 -11.41 19.41
N GLN A 247 18.23 -10.76 19.50
CA GLN A 247 18.10 -9.43 20.09
C GLN A 247 17.00 -9.41 21.18
N PRO A 248 17.10 -8.53 22.19
CA PRO A 248 16.00 -8.29 23.12
C PRO A 248 14.76 -7.78 22.35
N TRP A 249 13.60 -8.35 22.60
CA TRP A 249 12.38 -7.94 21.92
C TRP A 249 11.93 -6.56 22.36
N LEU A 250 11.34 -5.81 21.42
CA LEU A 250 10.90 -4.45 21.66
C LEU A 250 9.37 -4.43 21.83
N HIS A 251 8.93 -4.09 23.04
CA HIS A 251 7.51 -3.90 23.35
C HIS A 251 7.14 -2.43 23.19
N LEU A 252 6.29 -2.13 22.22
CA LEU A 252 5.85 -0.79 21.87
C LEU A 252 4.45 -0.55 22.42
N ARG A 253 4.36 0.32 23.43
CA ARG A 253 3.09 0.62 24.10
C ARG A 253 2.55 2.00 23.71
N SER A 254 1.23 2.12 23.63
CA SER A 254 0.52 3.39 23.49
C SER A 254 -0.87 3.29 24.09
N GLU A 255 -1.44 4.42 24.46
CA GLU A 255 -2.84 4.51 24.82
C GLU A 255 -3.73 4.25 23.59
N ARG A 256 -4.89 3.64 23.84
CA ARG A 256 -5.92 3.43 22.82
C ARG A 256 -6.60 4.77 22.54
N ILE A 257 -6.57 5.18 21.26
CA ILE A 257 -7.29 6.36 20.79
C ILE A 257 -8.73 5.93 20.48
N PRO A 258 -9.75 6.50 21.13
CA PRO A 258 -11.14 6.20 20.82
C PRO A 258 -11.49 6.81 19.45
N SER A 259 -11.50 5.97 18.42
CA SER A 259 -11.80 6.38 17.05
C SER A 259 -12.53 5.28 16.30
N ARG A 260 -13.48 5.67 15.43
CA ARG A 260 -14.08 4.78 14.44
C ARG A 260 -13.22 4.72 13.14
N ASN A 261 -12.28 5.64 12.99
CA ASN A 261 -11.44 5.80 11.81
C ASN A 261 -10.15 4.97 11.95
N VAL A 262 -10.31 3.66 11.87
CA VAL A 262 -9.23 2.67 12.01
C VAL A 262 -9.06 1.81 10.74
N HIS A 263 -9.86 2.08 9.69
CA HIS A 263 -9.76 1.36 8.43
C HIS A 263 -8.42 1.66 7.74
N GLY A 264 -7.68 0.60 7.41
CA GLY A 264 -6.36 0.68 6.81
C GLY A 264 -5.19 0.89 7.77
N THR A 265 -5.40 0.78 9.09
CA THR A 265 -4.33 0.90 10.10
C THR A 265 -3.17 -0.05 9.82
N GLY A 266 -3.44 -1.35 9.53
CA GLY A 266 -2.41 -2.34 9.19
C GLY A 266 -1.63 -1.95 7.94
N CYS A 267 -2.34 -1.65 6.85
CA CYS A 267 -1.73 -1.22 5.59
C CYS A 267 -0.85 0.03 5.78
N THR A 268 -1.33 1.02 6.54
CA THR A 268 -0.58 2.26 6.81
C THR A 268 0.68 1.99 7.64
N LEU A 269 0.60 1.16 8.69
CA LEU A 269 1.76 0.84 9.52
C LEU A 269 2.84 0.10 8.71
N SER A 270 2.47 -0.95 8.00
CA SER A 270 3.41 -1.74 7.18
C SER A 270 4.02 -0.88 6.06
N SER A 271 3.25 0.02 5.45
CA SER A 271 3.72 0.98 4.47
C SER A 271 4.67 2.02 5.05
N ALA A 272 4.40 2.52 6.25
CA ALA A 272 5.30 3.43 6.94
C ALA A 272 6.63 2.75 7.30
N VAL A 273 6.60 1.48 7.75
CA VAL A 273 7.83 0.69 7.97
C VAL A 273 8.63 0.57 6.67
N ALA A 274 7.97 0.25 5.55
CA ALA A 274 8.63 0.16 4.24
C ALA A 274 9.27 1.50 3.81
N CYS A 275 8.61 2.64 4.05
CA CYS A 275 9.19 3.95 3.80
C CYS A 275 10.47 4.18 4.60
N GLN A 276 10.43 3.92 5.91
CA GLN A 276 11.59 4.15 6.77
C GLN A 276 12.77 3.25 6.40
N LEU A 277 12.51 1.99 6.00
CA LEU A 277 13.52 1.10 5.47
C LEU A 277 14.09 1.59 4.13
N ALA A 278 13.25 2.14 3.23
CA ALA A 278 13.69 2.74 1.97
C ALA A 278 14.58 3.98 2.19
N LEU A 279 14.40 4.68 3.30
CA LEU A 279 15.20 5.81 3.73
C LEU A 279 16.49 5.38 4.45
N GLY A 280 16.72 4.06 4.63
CA GLY A 280 17.96 3.50 5.19
C GLY A 280 17.97 3.35 6.71
N LEU A 281 16.83 3.51 7.40
CA LEU A 281 16.79 3.29 8.84
C LEU A 281 16.90 1.79 9.17
N PRO A 282 17.55 1.44 10.29
CA PRO A 282 17.50 0.08 10.85
C PRO A 282 16.04 -0.31 11.21
N LEU A 283 15.71 -1.60 11.18
CA LEU A 283 14.34 -2.10 11.36
C LEU A 283 13.69 -1.58 12.64
N ARG A 284 14.39 -1.57 13.76
CA ARG A 284 13.85 -1.11 15.06
C ARG A 284 13.44 0.35 15.02
N GLU A 285 14.28 1.20 14.47
CA GLU A 285 13.99 2.62 14.31
C GLU A 285 12.86 2.84 13.29
N ALA A 286 12.88 2.10 12.19
CA ALA A 286 11.84 2.14 11.17
C ALA A 286 10.46 1.81 11.76
N VAL A 287 10.37 0.77 12.60
CA VAL A 287 9.14 0.38 13.29
C VAL A 287 8.70 1.45 14.30
N GLN A 288 9.61 2.01 15.08
CA GLN A 288 9.28 3.06 16.06
C GLN A 288 8.73 4.32 15.38
N GLN A 289 9.37 4.77 14.29
CA GLN A 289 8.91 5.94 13.54
C GLN A 289 7.59 5.68 12.81
N ALA A 290 7.43 4.50 12.21
CA ALA A 290 6.18 4.10 11.60
C ALA A 290 5.02 4.08 12.59
N ARG A 291 5.28 3.61 13.81
CA ARG A 291 4.30 3.59 14.89
C ARG A 291 3.94 4.98 15.38
N ALA A 292 4.91 5.88 15.49
CA ALA A 292 4.64 7.29 15.82
C ALA A 292 3.75 7.93 14.74
N PHE A 293 4.06 7.70 13.47
CA PHE A 293 3.25 8.21 12.34
C PHE A 293 1.80 7.73 12.41
N ILE A 294 1.55 6.42 12.65
CA ILE A 294 0.20 5.89 12.63
C ILE A 294 -0.63 6.37 13.84
N VAL A 295 -0.03 6.50 15.01
CA VAL A 295 -0.70 7.03 16.21
C VAL A 295 -1.22 8.45 15.94
N GLU A 296 -0.40 9.31 15.33
CA GLU A 296 -0.81 10.67 14.98
C GLU A 296 -1.85 10.70 13.85
N ALA A 297 -1.74 9.81 12.87
CA ALA A 297 -2.72 9.69 11.78
C ALA A 297 -4.11 9.28 12.30
N ILE A 298 -4.17 8.38 13.30
CA ILE A 298 -5.41 8.00 13.98
C ILE A 298 -5.94 9.19 14.80
N ARG A 299 -5.08 9.82 15.62
CA ARG A 299 -5.47 10.92 16.51
C ARG A 299 -6.05 12.10 15.75
N THR A 300 -5.37 12.53 14.69
CA THR A 300 -5.79 13.66 13.85
C THR A 300 -7.08 13.35 13.08
N GLY A 301 -7.27 12.10 12.66
CA GLY A 301 -8.49 11.66 11.95
C GLY A 301 -9.66 11.28 12.85
N ALA A 302 -9.50 11.23 14.18
CA ALA A 302 -10.47 10.60 15.08
C ALA A 302 -11.88 11.21 15.02
N HIS A 303 -11.97 12.51 14.80
CA HIS A 303 -13.24 13.26 14.80
C HIS A 303 -13.79 13.55 13.39
N VAL A 304 -13.16 12.99 12.34
CA VAL A 304 -13.60 13.20 10.95
C VAL A 304 -14.55 12.08 10.55
N GLN A 305 -15.66 12.42 9.93
CA GLN A 305 -16.58 11.44 9.37
C GLN A 305 -16.32 11.25 7.88
N THR A 306 -16.03 10.02 7.48
CA THR A 306 -15.93 9.60 6.08
C THR A 306 -16.74 8.32 5.92
N GLY A 307 -17.88 8.43 5.26
CA GLY A 307 -18.83 7.31 5.12
C GLY A 307 -19.61 7.00 6.41
N GLN A 308 -20.28 5.84 6.43
CA GLN A 308 -21.18 5.43 7.52
C GLN A 308 -20.55 4.34 8.42
N GLY A 309 -19.52 3.65 7.94
CA GLY A 309 -18.81 2.59 8.65
C GLY A 309 -17.49 3.05 9.29
N HIS A 310 -16.47 2.18 9.24
CA HIS A 310 -15.13 2.50 9.71
C HIS A 310 -14.42 3.43 8.73
N GLY A 311 -14.15 4.66 9.16
CA GLY A 311 -13.48 5.67 8.34
C GLY A 311 -11.96 5.46 8.25
N PRO A 312 -11.30 6.15 7.29
CA PRO A 312 -9.86 6.09 7.09
C PRO A 312 -9.11 6.97 8.09
N LEU A 313 -7.81 6.74 8.20
CA LEU A 313 -6.87 7.58 8.93
C LEU A 313 -6.63 8.91 8.21
N CYS A 314 -6.09 9.91 8.93
CA CYS A 314 -5.57 11.16 8.35
C CYS A 314 -4.11 10.99 7.94
N HIS A 315 -3.84 10.36 6.78
CA HIS A 315 -2.46 10.11 6.31
C HIS A 315 -1.66 11.41 6.08
N GLY A 316 -2.34 12.47 5.65
CA GLY A 316 -1.72 13.75 5.28
C GLY A 316 -1.65 14.78 6.42
N TYR A 317 -1.61 14.36 7.69
CA TYR A 317 -1.59 15.29 8.83
C TYR A 317 -0.30 16.12 8.91
N ALA A 318 0.84 15.59 8.44
CA ALA A 318 2.14 16.27 8.42
C ALA A 318 2.98 15.76 7.24
N PRO A 319 2.64 16.14 5.99
CA PRO A 319 3.32 15.60 4.82
C PRO A 319 4.75 16.15 4.71
N LEU A 320 5.69 15.27 4.38
CA LEU A 320 7.09 15.59 4.17
C LEU A 320 7.39 15.86 2.69
N PRO A 321 8.38 16.72 2.37
CA PRO A 321 8.92 16.85 1.03
C PRO A 321 9.50 15.51 0.54
N MET A 322 9.51 15.30 -0.78
CA MET A 322 10.10 14.11 -1.39
C MET A 322 11.60 13.99 -1.08
N HIS A 323 12.01 12.87 -0.51
CA HIS A 323 13.41 12.56 -0.20
C HIS A 323 14.21 12.31 -1.48
N ARG A 324 15.34 12.99 -1.62
CA ARG A 324 16.26 12.86 -2.75
C ARG A 324 17.46 12.01 -2.36
N VAL A 325 17.74 10.99 -3.19
CA VAL A 325 18.92 10.11 -3.06
C VAL A 325 19.84 10.42 -4.22
N ALA A 326 21.13 10.68 -3.95
CA ALA A 326 22.11 10.93 -5.00
C ALA A 326 22.20 9.70 -5.96
N LEU A 327 22.36 9.97 -7.25
CA LEU A 327 22.75 8.95 -8.20
C LEU A 327 24.25 8.68 -7.99
N GLY A 328 24.60 7.42 -7.76
CA GLY A 328 25.98 6.99 -7.59
C GLY A 328 26.79 7.03 -8.88
#